data_b36d12cfb7fd67a5f98413b80f9f52cd
#
_entry.id   b36d12cfb7fd67a5f98413b80f9f52cd
#
_cell.length_a   1.000
_cell.length_b   1.000
_cell.length_c   1.000
_cell.angle_alpha   90.00
_cell.angle_beta   90.00
_cell.angle_gamma   90.00
#
_symmetry.space_group_name_H-M   'P 1'
#
loop_
_entity.id
_entity.type
_entity.pdbx_description
1 polymer ?
#
loop_
_entity_poly.entity_id
_entity_poly.type
_entity_poly.pdbx_seq_one_letter_code
_entity_poly.pdbx_strand_id
1 'polypeptide(L)'
;MTHDRILLGVLLMLGFCLTAPFIDVGSKAAAATIPVGQITLARFIVQGAIMLPVLLVMGLSLRIPRASLGRLILRGIYLIVSTYCFVAAVQVMPIADALAIAFVEPFILLFLGKFMFGDEVGPRRIAASTVGFVGSLLVIQPSFVAFGPVALFPLGTALFFALYILITRRLSRELHPVAMQFHTSTLAAAMCLPFIVIADVTHWPTLDPVWPNGIEWMWLGMVGAASALAHLLMTYALRFAPSTTLAPLHYLELISAAILGYVFFGDFPNLLTWTGIAVIALSGLYIVHRERITARRASVVLPQVSPPQSPN
;
A
#
# COMPACT_ATOMS: atom_id res chain seq x y z
N MET A 1 14.87 12.63 -16.37
CA MET A 1 15.02 12.50 -14.91
C MET A 1 16.50 12.25 -14.62
N THR A 2 17.13 13.08 -13.82
CA THR A 2 18.56 12.92 -13.48
C THR A 2 18.75 11.69 -12.58
N HIS A 3 19.90 11.01 -12.71
CA HIS A 3 20.24 9.77 -12.00
C HIS A 3 20.09 9.91 -10.47
N ASP A 4 20.38 11.09 -9.92
CA ASP A 4 20.29 11.39 -8.48
C ASP A 4 18.86 11.35 -7.92
N ARG A 5 17.84 11.66 -8.72
CA ARG A 5 16.45 11.61 -8.26
C ARG A 5 15.89 10.18 -8.19
N ILE A 6 16.35 9.28 -9.06
CA ILE A 6 15.94 7.87 -9.04
C ILE A 6 16.49 7.18 -7.77
N LEU A 7 17.75 7.45 -7.41
CA LEU A 7 18.34 6.90 -6.19
C LEU A 7 17.56 7.35 -4.94
N LEU A 8 17.18 8.63 -4.88
CA LEU A 8 16.34 9.14 -3.79
C LEU A 8 14.98 8.41 -3.74
N GLY A 9 14.35 8.17 -4.88
CA GLY A 9 13.10 7.38 -4.95
C GLY A 9 13.28 5.95 -4.42
N VAL A 10 14.40 5.31 -4.76
CA VAL A 10 14.75 3.97 -4.24
C VAL A 10 14.95 3.98 -2.72
N LEU A 11 15.69 4.95 -2.18
CA LEU A 11 15.91 5.07 -0.73
C LEU A 11 14.61 5.33 0.03
N LEU A 12 13.73 6.17 -0.50
CA LEU A 12 12.42 6.44 0.09
C LEU A 12 11.53 5.18 0.07
N MET A 13 11.60 4.38 -0.99
CA MET A 13 10.86 3.11 -1.08
C MET A 13 11.40 2.06 -0.11
N LEU A 14 12.72 1.99 0.10
CA LEU A 14 13.31 1.15 1.15
C LEU A 14 12.83 1.59 2.54
N GLY A 15 12.80 2.92 2.79
CA GLY A 15 12.23 3.48 4.01
C GLY A 15 10.76 3.09 4.21
N PHE A 16 9.95 3.09 3.14
CA PHE A 16 8.58 2.56 3.18
C PHE A 16 8.58 1.09 3.60
N CYS A 17 9.33 0.21 2.93
CA CYS A 17 9.36 -1.23 3.21
C CYS A 17 9.79 -1.56 4.66
N LEU A 18 10.60 -0.69 5.29
CA LEU A 18 10.98 -0.84 6.69
C LEU A 18 9.93 -0.29 7.65
N THR A 19 9.14 0.70 7.23
CA THR A 19 8.18 1.40 8.10
C THR A 19 6.79 0.80 8.03
N ALA A 20 6.35 0.33 6.85
CA ALA A 20 5.00 -0.18 6.64
C ALA A 20 4.66 -1.37 7.56
N PRO A 21 5.54 -2.36 7.82
CA PRO A 21 5.24 -3.45 8.73
C PRO A 21 4.95 -3.06 10.18
N PHE A 22 5.33 -1.85 10.62
CA PHE A 22 4.91 -1.33 11.92
C PHE A 22 3.41 -0.97 11.96
N ILE A 23 2.82 -0.63 10.81
CA ILE A 23 1.36 -0.48 10.69
C ILE A 23 0.70 -1.82 10.99
N ASP A 24 1.25 -2.90 10.46
CA ASP A 24 0.71 -4.25 10.56
C ASP A 24 0.84 -4.79 11.99
N VAL A 25 2.02 -4.60 12.60
CA VAL A 25 2.27 -4.96 14.01
C VAL A 25 1.31 -4.20 14.93
N GLY A 26 1.20 -2.89 14.79
CA GLY A 26 0.29 -2.08 15.61
C GLY A 26 -1.17 -2.47 15.39
N SER A 27 -1.56 -2.75 14.15
CA SER A 27 -2.92 -3.17 13.82
C SER A 27 -3.24 -4.54 14.43
N LYS A 28 -2.34 -5.51 14.31
CA LYS A 28 -2.52 -6.85 14.90
C LYS A 28 -2.56 -6.79 16.43
N ALA A 29 -1.65 -6.03 17.04
CA ALA A 29 -1.62 -5.88 18.49
C ALA A 29 -2.87 -5.17 19.04
N ALA A 30 -3.34 -4.12 18.37
CA ALA A 30 -4.57 -3.43 18.74
C ALA A 30 -5.81 -4.30 18.51
N ALA A 31 -5.85 -5.10 17.44
CA ALA A 31 -7.00 -5.93 17.08
C ALA A 31 -7.28 -7.08 18.05
N ALA A 32 -6.41 -7.31 19.02
CA ALA A 32 -6.68 -8.27 20.11
C ALA A 32 -7.85 -7.84 21.00
N THR A 33 -8.06 -6.53 21.16
CA THR A 33 -9.05 -5.97 22.09
C THR A 33 -9.88 -4.84 21.48
N ILE A 34 -9.39 -4.19 20.42
CA ILE A 34 -10.05 -3.07 19.76
C ILE A 34 -10.69 -3.52 18.44
N PRO A 35 -11.95 -3.15 18.19
CA PRO A 35 -12.65 -3.47 16.94
C PRO A 35 -11.95 -2.91 15.71
N VAL A 36 -11.99 -3.69 14.62
CA VAL A 36 -11.31 -3.37 13.35
C VAL A 36 -11.70 -1.99 12.79
N GLY A 37 -12.98 -1.63 12.90
CA GLY A 37 -13.48 -0.32 12.46
C GLY A 37 -12.86 0.83 13.24
N GLN A 38 -12.70 0.68 14.55
CA GLN A 38 -12.09 1.69 15.42
C GLN A 38 -10.59 1.85 15.13
N ILE A 39 -9.85 0.75 14.88
CA ILE A 39 -8.44 0.81 14.47
C ILE A 39 -8.32 1.56 13.13
N THR A 40 -9.21 1.25 12.17
CA THR A 40 -9.25 1.91 10.87
C THR A 40 -9.51 3.41 11.01
N LEU A 41 -10.47 3.82 11.84
CA LEU A 41 -10.74 5.24 12.12
C LEU A 41 -9.55 5.91 12.80
N ALA A 42 -9.00 5.31 13.86
CA ALA A 42 -7.87 5.85 14.62
C ALA A 42 -6.65 6.08 13.74
N ARG A 43 -6.34 5.15 12.83
CA ARG A 43 -5.29 5.32 11.81
C ARG A 43 -5.42 6.64 11.07
N PHE A 44 -6.61 6.96 10.56
CA PHE A 44 -6.83 8.16 9.76
C PHE A 44 -6.82 9.43 10.61
N ILE A 45 -7.35 9.39 11.83
CA ILE A 45 -7.30 10.53 12.75
C ILE A 45 -5.85 10.87 13.09
N VAL A 46 -5.05 9.90 13.54
CA VAL A 46 -3.64 10.11 13.93
C VAL A 46 -2.81 10.53 12.72
N GLN A 47 -2.99 9.87 11.56
CA GLN A 47 -2.31 10.25 10.31
C GLN A 47 -2.63 11.69 9.91
N GLY A 48 -3.91 12.11 9.97
CA GLY A 48 -4.34 13.47 9.68
C GLY A 48 -3.77 14.48 10.67
N ALA A 49 -3.79 14.17 11.97
CA ALA A 49 -3.23 15.00 13.03
C ALA A 49 -1.71 15.24 12.86
N ILE A 50 -0.95 14.22 12.45
CA ILE A 50 0.49 14.33 12.16
C ILE A 50 0.73 15.13 10.88
N MET A 51 -0.09 14.96 9.84
CA MET A 51 0.08 15.66 8.58
C MET A 51 -0.33 17.14 8.65
N LEU A 52 -1.22 17.53 9.57
CA LEU A 52 -1.68 18.91 9.73
C LEU A 52 -0.54 19.89 10.03
N PRO A 53 0.30 19.72 11.08
CA PRO A 53 1.38 20.64 11.34
C PRO A 53 2.40 20.69 10.20
N VAL A 54 2.70 19.55 9.57
CA VAL A 54 3.60 19.52 8.41
C VAL A 54 3.02 20.35 7.25
N LEU A 55 1.74 20.21 6.97
CA LEU A 55 1.05 20.99 5.94
C LEU A 55 1.10 22.50 6.23
N LEU A 56 0.85 22.89 7.48
CA LEU A 56 0.87 24.30 7.91
C LEU A 56 2.27 24.91 7.82
N VAL A 57 3.30 24.21 8.32
CA VAL A 57 4.70 24.65 8.24
C VAL A 57 5.16 24.82 6.79
N MET A 58 4.69 23.96 5.90
CA MET A 58 4.98 24.06 4.46
C MET A 58 4.16 25.13 3.73
N GLY A 59 3.24 25.83 4.41
CA GLY A 59 2.37 26.85 3.81
C GLY A 59 1.40 26.30 2.77
N LEU A 60 1.06 24.99 2.84
CA LEU A 60 0.17 24.35 1.89
C LEU A 60 -1.30 24.63 2.24
N SER A 61 -2.14 24.66 1.21
CA SER A 61 -3.56 24.99 1.40
C SER A 61 -4.35 23.87 2.11
N LEU A 62 -5.15 24.28 3.09
CA LEU A 62 -6.17 23.45 3.73
C LEU A 62 -7.40 23.23 2.83
N ARG A 63 -7.56 24.06 1.78
CA ARG A 63 -8.70 23.94 0.87
C ARG A 63 -8.47 22.84 -0.14
N ILE A 64 -9.47 21.97 -0.27
CA ILE A 64 -9.49 20.94 -1.30
C ILE A 64 -9.91 21.57 -2.62
N PRO A 65 -9.13 21.45 -3.71
CA PRO A 65 -9.57 21.88 -5.03
C PRO A 65 -10.81 21.10 -5.46
N ARG A 66 -11.88 21.81 -5.85
CA ARG A 66 -13.15 21.18 -6.26
C ARG A 66 -12.97 20.10 -7.32
N ALA A 67 -12.08 20.34 -8.29
CA ALA A 67 -11.76 19.39 -9.36
C ALA A 67 -11.15 18.08 -8.86
N SER A 68 -10.49 18.07 -7.69
CA SER A 68 -9.82 16.90 -7.11
C SER A 68 -10.65 16.23 -6.00
N LEU A 69 -11.74 16.85 -5.52
CA LEU A 69 -12.51 16.37 -4.38
C LEU A 69 -13.06 14.94 -4.59
N GLY A 70 -13.71 14.67 -5.72
CA GLY A 70 -14.28 13.34 -6.00
C GLY A 70 -13.21 12.25 -6.06
N ARG A 71 -12.03 12.58 -6.60
CA ARG A 71 -10.89 11.64 -6.64
C ARG A 71 -10.26 11.41 -5.27
N LEU A 72 -10.22 12.44 -4.41
CA LEU A 72 -9.76 12.31 -3.03
C LEU A 72 -10.72 11.47 -2.18
N ILE A 73 -12.04 11.65 -2.35
CA ILE A 73 -13.07 10.83 -1.70
C ILE A 73 -12.90 9.37 -2.13
N LEU A 74 -12.80 9.10 -3.43
CA LEU A 74 -12.61 7.75 -3.97
C LEU A 74 -11.31 7.11 -3.46
N ARG A 75 -10.22 7.89 -3.40
CA ARG A 75 -8.95 7.48 -2.80
C ARG A 75 -9.11 7.11 -1.32
N GLY A 76 -9.89 7.90 -0.58
CA GLY A 76 -10.23 7.62 0.82
C GLY A 76 -11.01 6.32 0.97
N ILE A 77 -12.05 6.11 0.16
CA ILE A 77 -12.85 4.88 0.17
C ILE A 77 -11.97 3.65 -0.09
N TYR A 78 -11.14 3.70 -1.13
CA TYR A 78 -10.26 2.58 -1.44
C TYR A 78 -9.30 2.26 -0.29
N LEU A 79 -8.74 3.30 0.36
CA LEU A 79 -7.83 3.11 1.47
C LEU A 79 -8.56 2.60 2.74
N ILE A 80 -9.80 3.06 3.01
CA ILE A 80 -10.64 2.56 4.11
C ILE A 80 -10.89 1.06 3.94
N VAL A 81 -11.40 0.66 2.77
CA VAL A 81 -11.74 -0.74 2.51
C VAL A 81 -10.50 -1.62 2.55
N SER A 82 -9.40 -1.19 1.92
CA SER A 82 -8.12 -1.90 1.98
C SER A 82 -7.62 -2.08 3.40
N THR A 83 -7.62 -1.01 4.20
CA THR A 83 -7.18 -1.05 5.61
C THR A 83 -8.07 -1.97 6.44
N TYR A 84 -9.39 -1.83 6.32
CA TYR A 84 -10.34 -2.66 7.05
C TYR A 84 -10.14 -4.15 6.74
N CYS A 85 -10.03 -4.50 5.48
CA CYS A 85 -9.76 -5.87 5.04
C CYS A 85 -8.45 -6.40 5.63
N PHE A 86 -7.38 -5.60 5.59
CA PHE A 86 -6.09 -6.04 6.12
C PHE A 86 -6.12 -6.23 7.64
N VAL A 87 -6.68 -5.29 8.39
CA VAL A 87 -6.79 -5.37 9.85
C VAL A 87 -7.66 -6.55 10.26
N ALA A 88 -8.77 -6.81 9.56
CA ALA A 88 -9.63 -7.97 9.80
C ALA A 88 -8.89 -9.30 9.55
N ALA A 89 -7.98 -9.34 8.57
CA ALA A 89 -7.17 -10.52 8.33
C ALA A 89 -6.15 -10.76 9.44
N VAL A 90 -5.34 -9.73 9.78
CA VAL A 90 -4.25 -9.88 10.76
C VAL A 90 -4.75 -10.04 12.20
N GLN A 91 -6.02 -9.75 12.46
CA GLN A 91 -6.67 -10.05 13.73
C GLN A 91 -6.62 -11.56 14.06
N VAL A 92 -6.71 -12.42 13.03
CA VAL A 92 -6.81 -13.87 13.22
C VAL A 92 -5.69 -14.66 12.58
N MET A 93 -4.92 -14.07 11.65
CA MET A 93 -3.85 -14.78 10.93
C MET A 93 -2.49 -14.09 11.07
N PRO A 94 -1.37 -14.81 10.81
CA PRO A 94 -0.03 -14.24 10.79
C PRO A 94 0.09 -13.09 9.79
N ILE A 95 0.87 -12.05 10.15
CA ILE A 95 1.08 -10.88 9.28
C ILE A 95 1.72 -11.31 7.96
N ALA A 96 2.72 -12.19 8.01
CA ALA A 96 3.41 -12.67 6.81
C ALA A 96 2.48 -13.38 5.82
N ASP A 97 1.53 -14.19 6.33
CA ASP A 97 0.54 -14.89 5.49
C ASP A 97 -0.45 -13.90 4.86
N ALA A 98 -0.99 -12.96 5.66
CA ALA A 98 -1.89 -11.92 5.16
C ALA A 98 -1.20 -11.06 4.09
N LEU A 99 0.02 -10.64 4.34
CA LEU A 99 0.79 -9.81 3.42
C LEU A 99 1.16 -10.57 2.14
N ALA A 100 1.59 -11.85 2.24
CA ALA A 100 1.89 -12.67 1.07
C ALA A 100 0.68 -12.84 0.14
N ILE A 101 -0.52 -12.98 0.70
CA ILE A 101 -1.76 -12.99 -0.10
C ILE A 101 -2.02 -11.61 -0.72
N ALA A 102 -1.84 -10.53 0.06
CA ALA A 102 -2.04 -9.17 -0.42
C ALA A 102 -1.05 -8.79 -1.54
N PHE A 103 0.12 -9.42 -1.61
CA PHE A 103 1.10 -9.22 -2.70
C PHE A 103 0.67 -9.76 -4.08
N VAL A 104 -0.56 -10.20 -4.24
CA VAL A 104 -1.20 -10.28 -5.55
C VAL A 104 -1.49 -8.89 -6.15
N GLU A 105 -1.43 -7.83 -5.34
CA GLU A 105 -1.68 -6.44 -5.72
C GLU A 105 -0.88 -5.95 -6.94
N PRO A 106 0.45 -6.18 -7.09
CA PRO A 106 1.19 -5.75 -8.27
C PRO A 106 0.68 -6.38 -9.56
N PHE A 107 0.12 -7.58 -9.50
CA PHE A 107 -0.49 -8.25 -10.65
C PHE A 107 -1.83 -7.62 -11.01
N ILE A 108 -2.63 -7.26 -10.00
CA ILE A 108 -3.88 -6.51 -10.19
C ILE A 108 -3.57 -5.14 -10.82
N LEU A 109 -2.52 -4.44 -10.34
CA LEU A 109 -2.06 -3.16 -10.90
C LEU A 109 -1.70 -3.29 -12.39
N LEU A 110 -1.03 -4.36 -12.77
CA LEU A 110 -0.66 -4.61 -14.17
C LEU A 110 -1.89 -4.72 -15.07
N PHE A 111 -2.90 -5.49 -14.64
CA PHE A 111 -4.15 -5.65 -15.39
C PHE A 111 -4.96 -4.35 -15.43
N LEU A 112 -5.17 -3.72 -14.29
CA LEU A 112 -5.93 -2.47 -14.21
C LEU A 112 -5.22 -1.33 -14.95
N GLY A 113 -3.88 -1.27 -14.92
CA GLY A 113 -3.07 -0.32 -15.67
C GLY A 113 -3.32 -0.44 -17.18
N LYS A 114 -3.40 -1.66 -17.70
CA LYS A 114 -3.73 -1.91 -19.11
C LYS A 114 -5.14 -1.39 -19.46
N PHE A 115 -6.15 -1.73 -18.66
CA PHE A 115 -7.53 -1.35 -18.97
C PHE A 115 -7.82 0.13 -18.74
N MET A 116 -7.24 0.76 -17.71
CA MET A 116 -7.53 2.14 -17.33
C MET A 116 -6.63 3.17 -18.00
N PHE A 117 -5.39 2.80 -18.35
CA PHE A 117 -4.39 3.73 -18.91
C PHE A 117 -3.87 3.30 -20.28
N GLY A 118 -4.30 2.16 -20.82
CA GLY A 118 -3.82 1.63 -22.08
C GLY A 118 -2.37 1.15 -22.02
N ASP A 119 -1.83 0.85 -20.85
CA ASP A 119 -0.45 0.36 -20.70
C ASP A 119 -0.27 -0.94 -21.51
N GLU A 120 0.80 -1.02 -22.31
CA GLU A 120 1.12 -2.24 -23.06
C GLU A 120 1.61 -3.34 -22.14
N VAL A 121 0.84 -4.43 -22.05
CA VAL A 121 1.20 -5.61 -21.26
C VAL A 121 1.63 -6.74 -22.19
N GLY A 122 2.93 -6.95 -22.29
CA GLY A 122 3.49 -8.01 -23.11
C GLY A 122 3.23 -9.42 -22.54
N PRO A 123 3.30 -10.48 -23.38
CA PRO A 123 2.98 -11.87 -22.97
C PRO A 123 3.85 -12.38 -21.80
N ARG A 124 5.09 -11.90 -21.72
CA ARG A 124 6.00 -12.27 -20.61
C ARG A 124 5.56 -11.69 -19.26
N ARG A 125 4.98 -10.47 -19.26
CA ARG A 125 4.40 -9.90 -18.04
C ARG A 125 3.18 -10.69 -17.59
N ILE A 126 2.35 -11.11 -18.53
CA ILE A 126 1.19 -11.96 -18.25
C ILE A 126 1.66 -13.30 -17.65
N ALA A 127 2.64 -13.97 -18.27
CA ALA A 127 3.18 -15.23 -17.76
C ALA A 127 3.76 -15.09 -16.34
N ALA A 128 4.56 -14.06 -16.06
CA ALA A 128 5.09 -13.82 -14.74
C ALA A 128 3.99 -13.50 -13.72
N SER A 129 2.97 -12.70 -14.11
CA SER A 129 1.81 -12.44 -13.27
C SER A 129 1.05 -13.72 -12.94
N THR A 130 0.90 -14.63 -13.90
CA THR A 130 0.27 -15.94 -13.66
C THR A 130 1.07 -16.77 -12.65
N VAL A 131 2.40 -16.80 -12.79
CA VAL A 131 3.30 -17.50 -11.85
C VAL A 131 3.19 -16.90 -10.45
N GLY A 132 3.21 -15.57 -10.32
CA GLY A 132 3.04 -14.88 -9.03
C GLY A 132 1.67 -15.15 -8.41
N PHE A 133 0.60 -15.19 -9.21
CA PHE A 133 -0.72 -15.57 -8.76
C PHE A 133 -0.77 -17.01 -8.24
N VAL A 134 -0.12 -17.96 -8.94
CA VAL A 134 0.05 -19.33 -8.44
C VAL A 134 0.79 -19.35 -7.09
N GLY A 135 1.84 -18.52 -6.95
CA GLY A 135 2.52 -18.33 -5.67
C GLY A 135 1.59 -17.87 -4.55
N SER A 136 0.68 -16.91 -4.82
CA SER A 136 -0.33 -16.48 -3.86
C SER A 136 -1.31 -17.60 -3.50
N LEU A 137 -1.71 -18.44 -4.47
CA LEU A 137 -2.57 -19.61 -4.19
C LEU A 137 -1.91 -20.61 -3.25
N LEU A 138 -0.58 -20.78 -3.32
CA LEU A 138 0.16 -21.64 -2.38
C LEU A 138 0.09 -21.14 -0.94
N VAL A 139 -0.04 -19.83 -0.73
CA VAL A 139 -0.23 -19.22 0.59
C VAL A 139 -1.70 -19.22 1.02
N ILE A 140 -2.61 -18.93 0.08
CA ILE A 140 -4.06 -18.88 0.35
C ILE A 140 -4.60 -20.23 0.81
N GLN A 141 -4.16 -21.33 0.16
CA GLN A 141 -4.72 -22.65 0.44
C GLN A 141 -4.55 -23.08 1.90
N PRO A 142 -3.34 -23.09 2.51
CA PRO A 142 -3.19 -23.45 3.91
C PRO A 142 -3.87 -22.41 4.84
N SER A 143 -3.83 -21.12 4.47
CA SER A 143 -4.48 -20.07 5.26
C SER A 143 -6.01 -20.21 5.24
N PHE A 144 -6.61 -20.60 4.11
CA PHE A 144 -8.04 -20.84 4.03
C PHE A 144 -8.48 -22.05 4.89
N VAL A 145 -7.68 -23.11 4.89
CA VAL A 145 -7.94 -24.28 5.74
C VAL A 145 -7.83 -23.95 7.23
N ALA A 146 -6.84 -23.11 7.59
CA ALA A 146 -6.58 -22.76 9.00
C ALA A 146 -7.55 -21.68 9.53
N PHE A 147 -7.89 -20.66 8.73
CA PHE A 147 -8.58 -19.44 9.16
C PHE A 147 -9.95 -19.23 8.48
N GLY A 148 -10.33 -20.09 7.54
CA GLY A 148 -11.61 -20.01 6.84
C GLY A 148 -11.71 -18.79 5.90
N PRO A 149 -12.95 -18.24 5.69
CA PRO A 149 -13.20 -17.17 4.75
C PRO A 149 -12.42 -15.87 5.00
N VAL A 150 -11.92 -15.68 6.24
CA VAL A 150 -11.12 -14.50 6.60
C VAL A 150 -9.83 -14.42 5.78
N ALA A 151 -9.27 -15.56 5.35
CA ALA A 151 -8.11 -15.62 4.46
C ALA A 151 -8.35 -14.97 3.07
N LEU A 152 -9.59 -14.64 2.73
CA LEU A 152 -9.92 -13.91 1.49
C LEU A 152 -9.86 -12.38 1.67
N PHE A 153 -9.87 -11.86 2.90
CA PHE A 153 -9.77 -10.42 3.13
C PHE A 153 -8.50 -9.79 2.54
N PRO A 154 -7.31 -10.41 2.61
CA PRO A 154 -6.12 -9.86 1.98
C PRO A 154 -6.24 -9.69 0.45
N LEU A 155 -7.09 -10.46 -0.24
CA LEU A 155 -7.38 -10.22 -1.66
C LEU A 155 -8.18 -8.93 -1.85
N GLY A 156 -9.10 -8.63 -0.94
CA GLY A 156 -9.78 -7.34 -0.87
C GLY A 156 -8.79 -6.20 -0.65
N THR A 157 -7.84 -6.39 0.29
CA THR A 157 -6.73 -5.45 0.50
C THR A 157 -5.98 -5.20 -0.79
N ALA A 158 -5.55 -6.26 -1.49
CA ALA A 158 -4.80 -6.17 -2.74
C ALA A 158 -5.55 -5.38 -3.83
N LEU A 159 -6.82 -5.67 -4.02
CA LEU A 159 -7.64 -5.00 -5.03
C LEU A 159 -7.81 -3.50 -4.72
N PHE A 160 -8.24 -3.18 -3.51
CA PHE A 160 -8.52 -1.80 -3.13
C PHE A 160 -7.24 -0.96 -2.96
N PHE A 161 -6.13 -1.58 -2.56
CA PHE A 161 -4.83 -0.91 -2.52
C PHE A 161 -4.28 -0.65 -3.92
N ALA A 162 -4.46 -1.58 -4.86
CA ALA A 162 -4.14 -1.34 -6.27
C ALA A 162 -4.91 -0.14 -6.84
N LEU A 163 -6.22 -0.07 -6.60
CA LEU A 163 -7.05 1.07 -7.00
C LEU A 163 -6.61 2.38 -6.33
N TYR A 164 -6.25 2.32 -5.05
CA TYR A 164 -5.66 3.45 -4.31
C TYR A 164 -4.35 3.94 -4.95
N ILE A 165 -3.44 3.05 -5.33
CA ILE A 165 -2.18 3.43 -5.99
C ILE A 165 -2.45 4.07 -7.35
N LEU A 166 -3.36 3.53 -8.15
CA LEU A 166 -3.71 4.09 -9.47
C LEU A 166 -4.25 5.52 -9.36
N ILE A 167 -5.17 5.77 -8.44
CA ILE A 167 -5.71 7.10 -8.23
C ILE A 167 -4.67 8.06 -7.61
N THR A 168 -3.79 7.54 -6.73
CA THR A 168 -2.66 8.28 -6.16
C THR A 168 -1.69 8.73 -7.24
N ARG A 169 -1.32 7.85 -8.18
CA ARG A 169 -0.46 8.18 -9.33
C ARG A 169 -1.03 9.34 -10.15
N ARG A 170 -2.35 9.37 -10.34
CA ARG A 170 -3.02 10.46 -11.07
C ARG A 170 -3.00 11.76 -10.27
N LEU A 171 -3.37 11.71 -8.99
CA LEU A 171 -3.43 12.88 -8.12
C LEU A 171 -2.06 13.46 -7.76
N SER A 172 -0.99 12.67 -7.72
CA SER A 172 0.37 13.11 -7.38
C SER A 172 0.96 14.13 -8.38
N ARG A 173 0.37 14.23 -9.57
CA ARG A 173 0.71 15.24 -10.58
C ARG A 173 0.00 16.58 -10.33
N GLU A 174 -1.09 16.57 -9.57
CA GLU A 174 -1.94 17.74 -9.36
C GLU A 174 -1.81 18.31 -7.94
N LEU A 175 -1.53 17.46 -6.97
CA LEU A 175 -1.48 17.82 -5.55
C LEU A 175 -0.11 17.54 -4.94
N HIS A 176 0.26 18.36 -3.97
CA HIS A 176 1.46 18.10 -3.17
C HIS A 176 1.25 16.84 -2.30
N PRO A 177 2.24 15.93 -2.18
CA PRO A 177 2.11 14.68 -1.42
C PRO A 177 1.57 14.86 0.01
N VAL A 178 2.09 15.83 0.76
CA VAL A 178 1.64 16.14 2.13
C VAL A 178 0.17 16.57 2.15
N ALA A 179 -0.23 17.49 1.27
CA ALA A 179 -1.62 17.94 1.18
C ALA A 179 -2.56 16.80 0.78
N MET A 180 -2.14 15.95 -0.15
CA MET A 180 -2.89 14.76 -0.57
C MET A 180 -3.09 13.78 0.60
N GLN A 181 -2.05 13.53 1.41
CA GLN A 181 -2.14 12.66 2.58
C GLN A 181 -3.07 13.26 3.65
N PHE A 182 -2.90 14.53 3.99
CA PHE A 182 -3.77 15.23 4.92
C PHE A 182 -5.25 15.17 4.50
N HIS A 183 -5.56 15.58 3.28
CA HIS A 183 -6.94 15.60 2.78
C HIS A 183 -7.55 14.19 2.73
N THR A 184 -6.78 13.19 2.29
CA THR A 184 -7.29 11.80 2.27
C THR A 184 -7.58 11.30 3.66
N SER A 185 -6.68 11.53 4.64
CA SER A 185 -6.88 11.07 6.02
C SER A 185 -8.09 11.75 6.67
N THR A 186 -8.24 13.06 6.47
CA THR A 186 -9.37 13.82 7.00
C THR A 186 -10.69 13.36 6.40
N LEU A 187 -10.76 13.17 5.07
CA LEU A 187 -11.96 12.65 4.40
C LEU A 187 -12.25 11.21 4.82
N ALA A 188 -11.23 10.35 4.92
CA ALA A 188 -11.41 8.98 5.36
C ALA A 188 -11.92 8.91 6.82
N ALA A 189 -11.35 9.69 7.72
CA ALA A 189 -11.85 9.78 9.10
C ALA A 189 -13.30 10.26 9.15
N ALA A 190 -13.63 11.31 8.39
CA ALA A 190 -14.99 11.82 8.30
C ALA A 190 -15.99 10.79 7.74
N MET A 191 -15.55 9.95 6.80
CA MET A 191 -16.39 8.87 6.26
C MET A 191 -16.53 7.68 7.22
N CYS A 192 -15.51 7.33 8.01
CA CYS A 192 -15.58 6.26 8.99
C CYS A 192 -16.41 6.64 10.23
N LEU A 193 -16.35 7.89 10.65
CA LEU A 193 -16.97 8.34 11.90
C LEU A 193 -18.47 8.03 12.03
N PRO A 194 -19.33 8.27 11.02
CA PRO A 194 -20.76 7.93 11.11
C PRO A 194 -21.00 6.43 11.35
N PHE A 195 -20.20 5.56 10.76
CA PHE A 195 -20.34 4.11 10.95
C PHE A 195 -20.01 3.70 12.39
N ILE A 196 -18.98 4.29 12.98
CA ILE A 196 -18.60 4.02 14.38
C ILE A 196 -19.66 4.57 15.34
N VAL A 197 -20.19 5.79 15.09
CA VAL A 197 -21.28 6.37 15.92
C VAL A 197 -22.55 5.53 15.84
N ILE A 198 -22.91 5.04 14.67
CA ILE A 198 -24.07 4.15 14.51
C ILE A 198 -23.83 2.82 15.22
N ALA A 199 -22.62 2.28 15.11
CA ALA A 199 -22.25 1.02 15.73
C ALA A 199 -22.25 1.09 17.28
N ASP A 200 -21.83 2.20 17.86
CA ASP A 200 -21.90 2.47 19.29
C ASP A 200 -23.34 2.39 19.83
N VAL A 201 -24.31 2.89 19.04
CA VAL A 201 -25.74 2.83 19.39
C VAL A 201 -26.35 1.44 19.13
N THR A 202 -25.92 0.76 18.06
CA THR A 202 -26.48 -0.53 17.62
C THR A 202 -25.76 -1.75 18.16
N HIS A 203 -24.64 -1.54 18.84
CA HIS A 203 -23.74 -2.60 19.35
C HIS A 203 -23.33 -3.61 18.29
N TRP A 204 -22.95 -3.12 17.11
CA TRP A 204 -22.46 -3.99 16.03
C TRP A 204 -21.02 -4.49 16.31
N PRO A 205 -20.81 -5.78 16.60
CA PRO A 205 -19.59 -6.29 17.25
C PRO A 205 -18.26 -5.91 16.59
N THR A 206 -18.20 -5.79 15.24
CA THR A 206 -16.98 -5.47 14.52
C THR A 206 -16.66 -3.98 14.43
N LEU A 207 -17.62 -3.12 14.83
CA LEU A 207 -17.53 -1.68 14.73
C LEU A 207 -17.79 -0.98 16.06
N ASP A 208 -18.42 -1.68 17.05
CA ASP A 208 -18.81 -1.14 18.37
C ASP A 208 -17.55 -0.63 19.10
N PRO A 209 -17.40 0.69 19.30
CA PRO A 209 -16.17 1.24 19.83
C PRO A 209 -15.99 0.90 21.31
N VAL A 210 -14.75 0.61 21.69
CA VAL A 210 -14.36 0.43 23.09
C VAL A 210 -13.41 1.53 23.52
N TRP A 211 -13.41 1.89 24.81
CA TRP A 211 -12.44 2.85 25.32
C TRP A 211 -11.07 2.19 25.44
N PRO A 212 -10.03 2.68 24.72
CA PRO A 212 -8.72 2.04 24.74
C PRO A 212 -8.05 2.17 26.11
N ASN A 213 -7.39 1.11 26.55
CA ASN A 213 -6.57 1.10 27.76
C ASN A 213 -5.13 1.54 27.47
N GLY A 214 -4.32 1.83 28.49
CA GLY A 214 -2.99 2.43 28.41
C GLY A 214 -2.13 2.03 27.19
N ILE A 215 -1.80 0.73 27.03
CA ILE A 215 -0.96 0.26 25.93
C ILE A 215 -1.65 0.30 24.55
N GLU A 216 -2.97 0.21 24.52
CA GLU A 216 -3.75 0.24 23.28
C GLU A 216 -3.67 1.59 22.58
N TRP A 217 -3.60 2.68 23.36
CA TRP A 217 -3.33 4.02 22.80
C TRP A 217 -1.99 4.08 22.09
N MET A 218 -0.98 3.39 22.61
CA MET A 218 0.32 3.29 21.96
C MET A 218 0.21 2.56 20.61
N TRP A 219 -0.52 1.43 20.56
CA TRP A 219 -0.71 0.69 19.32
C TRP A 219 -1.49 1.49 18.28
N LEU A 220 -2.57 2.17 18.68
CA LEU A 220 -3.33 3.06 17.78
C LEU A 220 -2.47 4.23 17.28
N GLY A 221 -1.69 4.83 18.17
CA GLY A 221 -0.73 5.87 17.82
C GLY A 221 0.32 5.37 16.83
N MET A 222 0.86 4.17 17.05
CA MET A 222 1.84 3.55 16.16
C MET A 222 1.26 3.27 14.76
N VAL A 223 0.04 2.72 14.67
CA VAL A 223 -0.65 2.49 13.39
C VAL A 223 -0.76 3.79 12.60
N GLY A 224 -1.23 4.86 13.21
CA GLY A 224 -1.40 6.14 12.53
C GLY A 224 -0.09 6.82 12.18
N ALA A 225 0.90 6.81 13.09
CA ALA A 225 2.22 7.43 12.86
C ALA A 225 3.02 6.68 11.79
N ALA A 226 3.06 5.35 11.87
CA ALA A 226 3.70 4.53 10.85
C ALA A 226 3.01 4.69 9.49
N SER A 227 1.67 4.77 9.46
CA SER A 227 0.92 5.07 8.23
C SER A 227 1.26 6.44 7.66
N ALA A 228 1.36 7.48 8.50
CA ALA A 228 1.73 8.82 8.07
C ALA A 228 3.10 8.81 7.38
N LEU A 229 4.09 8.20 8.01
CA LEU A 229 5.46 8.14 7.51
C LEU A 229 5.56 7.24 6.27
N ALA A 230 5.07 5.99 6.34
CA ALA A 230 5.17 5.02 5.25
C ALA A 230 4.49 5.53 3.97
N HIS A 231 3.23 5.96 4.05
CA HIS A 231 2.53 6.48 2.87
C HIS A 231 3.12 7.77 2.32
N LEU A 232 3.74 8.60 3.17
CA LEU A 232 4.46 9.78 2.71
C LEU A 232 5.73 9.39 1.95
N LEU A 233 6.53 8.47 2.49
CA LEU A 233 7.73 7.93 1.84
C LEU A 233 7.40 7.31 0.48
N MET A 234 6.37 6.47 0.40
CA MET A 234 5.89 5.86 -0.85
C MET A 234 5.44 6.91 -1.87
N THR A 235 4.69 7.93 -1.43
CA THR A 235 4.19 8.97 -2.33
C THR A 235 5.32 9.79 -2.92
N TYR A 236 6.33 10.13 -2.11
CA TYR A 236 7.54 10.80 -2.60
C TYR A 236 8.39 9.86 -3.47
N ALA A 237 8.53 8.59 -3.13
CA ALA A 237 9.23 7.62 -3.95
C ALA A 237 8.66 7.58 -5.37
N LEU A 238 7.32 7.48 -5.49
CA LEU A 238 6.59 7.50 -6.77
C LEU A 238 6.71 8.83 -7.54
N ARG A 239 7.01 9.92 -6.85
CA ARG A 239 7.28 11.22 -7.48
C ARG A 239 8.68 11.29 -8.08
N PHE A 240 9.67 10.65 -7.46
CA PHE A 240 11.08 10.73 -7.86
C PHE A 240 11.53 9.58 -8.77
N ALA A 241 10.88 8.43 -8.71
CA ALA A 241 11.22 7.28 -9.52
C ALA A 241 9.98 6.64 -10.18
N PRO A 242 10.14 6.04 -11.37
CA PRO A 242 9.06 5.30 -12.01
C PRO A 242 8.59 4.14 -11.15
N SER A 243 7.29 3.86 -11.16
CA SER A 243 6.71 2.70 -10.45
C SER A 243 7.37 1.38 -10.86
N THR A 244 7.79 1.26 -12.11
CA THR A 244 8.52 0.10 -12.64
C THR A 244 9.88 -0.15 -11.97
N THR A 245 10.53 0.91 -11.47
CA THR A 245 11.79 0.80 -10.71
C THR A 245 11.53 0.48 -9.23
N LEU A 246 10.40 0.95 -8.69
CA LEU A 246 10.07 0.82 -7.27
C LEU A 246 9.35 -0.50 -6.94
N ALA A 247 8.54 -1.02 -7.86
CA ALA A 247 7.75 -2.23 -7.65
C ALA A 247 8.53 -3.44 -7.10
N PRO A 248 9.78 -3.75 -7.54
CA PRO A 248 10.53 -4.87 -6.96
C PRO A 248 10.95 -4.65 -5.53
N LEU A 249 11.18 -3.39 -5.17
CA LEU A 249 11.60 -3.06 -3.80
C LEU A 249 10.46 -3.29 -2.81
N HIS A 250 9.22 -3.18 -3.27
CA HIS A 250 8.04 -3.45 -2.46
C HIS A 250 8.04 -4.88 -1.87
N TYR A 251 8.58 -5.87 -2.60
CA TYR A 251 8.70 -7.23 -2.06
C TYR A 251 9.63 -7.36 -0.84
N LEU A 252 10.50 -6.37 -0.58
CA LEU A 252 11.33 -6.34 0.63
C LEU A 252 10.51 -6.11 1.90
N GLU A 253 9.33 -5.52 1.78
CA GLU A 253 8.37 -5.38 2.87
C GLU A 253 7.98 -6.74 3.46
N LEU A 254 7.87 -7.77 2.62
CA LEU A 254 7.56 -9.13 3.07
C LEU A 254 8.60 -9.67 4.06
N ILE A 255 9.88 -9.37 3.81
CA ILE A 255 10.98 -9.79 4.69
C ILE A 255 10.89 -9.05 6.02
N SER A 256 10.67 -7.73 5.98
CA SER A 256 10.51 -6.90 7.18
C SER A 256 9.29 -7.33 8.00
N ALA A 257 8.17 -7.63 7.33
CA ALA A 257 6.95 -8.11 7.97
C ALA A 257 7.11 -9.48 8.62
N ALA A 258 7.81 -10.43 7.95
CA ALA A 258 8.09 -11.74 8.52
C ALA A 258 9.00 -11.63 9.77
N ILE A 259 10.02 -10.76 9.72
CA ILE A 259 10.89 -10.51 10.87
C ILE A 259 10.11 -9.91 12.04
N LEU A 260 9.33 -8.85 11.80
CA LEU A 260 8.55 -8.21 12.86
C LEU A 260 7.42 -9.12 13.37
N GLY A 261 6.75 -9.88 12.51
CA GLY A 261 5.77 -10.87 12.91
C GLY A 261 6.35 -11.92 13.86
N TYR A 262 7.56 -12.39 13.56
CA TYR A 262 8.27 -13.32 14.45
C TYR A 262 8.68 -12.65 15.78
N VAL A 263 9.26 -11.45 15.72
CA VAL A 263 9.76 -10.73 16.91
C VAL A 263 8.62 -10.36 17.87
N PHE A 264 7.48 -9.89 17.36
CA PHE A 264 6.39 -9.39 18.20
C PHE A 264 5.36 -10.46 18.58
N PHE A 265 5.14 -11.46 17.72
CA PHE A 265 4.06 -12.43 17.90
C PHE A 265 4.54 -13.89 17.92
N GLY A 266 5.81 -14.16 17.64
CA GLY A 266 6.33 -15.51 17.48
C GLY A 266 5.83 -16.23 16.21
N ASP A 267 5.18 -15.50 15.31
CA ASP A 267 4.61 -16.04 14.07
C ASP A 267 5.72 -16.33 13.06
N PHE A 268 6.02 -17.60 12.82
CA PHE A 268 6.96 -17.99 11.78
C PHE A 268 6.24 -18.65 10.61
N PRO A 269 6.39 -18.17 9.37
CA PRO A 269 5.71 -18.73 8.21
C PRO A 269 6.05 -20.20 8.02
N ASN A 270 5.05 -21.03 7.68
CA ASN A 270 5.28 -22.43 7.35
C ASN A 270 6.02 -22.60 6.00
N LEU A 271 6.49 -23.83 5.70
CA LEU A 271 7.28 -24.11 4.52
C LEU A 271 6.52 -23.76 3.22
N LEU A 272 5.21 -23.97 3.17
CA LEU A 272 4.38 -23.69 2.00
C LEU A 272 4.21 -22.18 1.80
N THR A 273 4.02 -21.42 2.88
CA THR A 273 4.03 -19.95 2.85
C THR A 273 5.38 -19.42 2.37
N TRP A 274 6.52 -19.95 2.86
CA TRP A 274 7.85 -19.57 2.36
C TRP A 274 8.02 -19.85 0.88
N THR A 275 7.53 -21.01 0.39
CA THR A 275 7.55 -21.34 -1.02
C THR A 275 6.73 -20.34 -1.84
N GLY A 276 5.53 -20.03 -1.40
CA GLY A 276 4.67 -19.01 -2.04
C GLY A 276 5.32 -17.64 -2.09
N ILE A 277 5.88 -17.17 -0.95
CA ILE A 277 6.62 -15.90 -0.85
C ILE A 277 7.78 -15.87 -1.87
N ALA A 278 8.58 -16.95 -1.94
CA ALA A 278 9.69 -17.04 -2.89
C ALA A 278 9.21 -16.97 -4.35
N VAL A 279 8.14 -17.68 -4.70
CA VAL A 279 7.54 -17.64 -6.05
C VAL A 279 7.02 -16.25 -6.39
N ILE A 280 6.31 -15.58 -5.48
CA ILE A 280 5.80 -14.22 -5.66
C ILE A 280 6.98 -13.25 -5.88
N ALA A 281 7.98 -13.28 -4.99
CA ALA A 281 9.13 -12.38 -5.06
C ALA A 281 9.95 -12.58 -6.35
N LEU A 282 10.25 -13.83 -6.73
CA LEU A 282 11.00 -14.14 -7.94
C LEU A 282 10.24 -13.73 -9.21
N SER A 283 8.92 -13.94 -9.23
CA SER A 283 8.05 -13.53 -10.33
C SER A 283 8.02 -12.00 -10.49
N GLY A 284 7.89 -11.26 -9.40
CA GLY A 284 7.95 -9.81 -9.39
C GLY A 284 9.31 -9.26 -9.83
N LEU A 285 10.41 -9.79 -9.30
CA LEU A 285 11.77 -9.43 -9.70
C LEU A 285 12.02 -9.69 -11.19
N TYR A 286 11.49 -10.80 -11.74
CA TYR A 286 11.56 -11.09 -13.16
C TYR A 286 10.86 -10.03 -14.01
N ILE A 287 9.66 -9.61 -13.65
CA ILE A 287 8.91 -8.56 -14.35
C ILE A 287 9.77 -7.30 -14.46
N VAL A 288 10.37 -6.89 -13.35
CA VAL A 288 11.18 -5.67 -13.27
C VAL A 288 12.47 -5.77 -14.05
N HIS A 289 13.18 -6.90 -13.93
CA HIS A 289 14.39 -7.12 -14.72
C HIS A 289 14.10 -6.96 -16.22
N ARG A 290 12.98 -7.51 -16.67
CA ARG A 290 12.53 -7.39 -18.07
C ARG A 290 12.15 -5.98 -18.47
N GLU A 291 11.50 -5.22 -17.61
CA GLU A 291 11.18 -3.80 -17.87
C GLU A 291 12.44 -2.96 -18.06
N ARG A 292 13.45 -3.18 -17.20
CA ARG A 292 14.76 -2.51 -17.34
C ARG A 292 15.44 -2.81 -18.68
N ILE A 293 15.41 -4.08 -19.12
CA ILE A 293 15.97 -4.47 -20.42
C ILE A 293 15.22 -3.80 -21.57
N THR A 294 13.88 -3.80 -21.52
CA THR A 294 13.05 -3.20 -22.58
C THR A 294 13.24 -1.69 -22.65
N ALA A 295 13.28 -0.99 -21.51
CA ALA A 295 13.54 0.44 -21.44
C ALA A 295 14.95 0.81 -22.01
N ARG A 296 15.97 0.04 -21.68
CA ARG A 296 17.34 0.21 -22.24
C ARG A 296 17.37 0.02 -23.75
N ARG A 297 16.67 -0.97 -24.28
CA ARG A 297 16.60 -1.20 -25.75
C ARG A 297 15.89 -0.07 -26.46
N ALA A 298 14.80 0.45 -25.90
CA ALA A 298 14.10 1.60 -26.47
C ALA A 298 14.96 2.87 -26.51
N SER A 299 15.80 3.11 -25.51
CA SER A 299 16.71 4.26 -25.48
C SER A 299 17.89 4.17 -26.47
N VAL A 300 18.26 2.97 -26.87
CA VAL A 300 19.35 2.74 -27.86
C VAL A 300 18.83 2.86 -29.30
N VAL A 301 17.55 2.62 -29.54
CA VAL A 301 16.94 2.63 -30.89
C VAL A 301 16.51 4.02 -31.35
N LEU A 302 16.42 5.03 -30.48
CA LEU A 302 16.18 6.42 -30.91
C LEU A 302 17.48 7.01 -31.47
N PRO A 303 17.60 7.27 -32.81
CA PRO A 303 18.77 7.97 -33.36
C PRO A 303 18.85 9.34 -32.69
N GLN A 304 20.05 9.75 -32.30
CA GLN A 304 20.31 11.17 -32.02
C GLN A 304 20.00 11.96 -33.29
N VAL A 305 18.83 12.59 -33.32
CA VAL A 305 18.53 13.56 -34.35
C VAL A 305 19.51 14.72 -34.14
N SER A 306 20.55 14.76 -34.99
CA SER A 306 21.48 15.90 -35.04
C SER A 306 20.67 17.18 -35.27
N PRO A 307 20.92 18.27 -34.53
CA PRO A 307 20.24 19.54 -34.78
C PRO A 307 20.53 19.96 -36.22
N PRO A 308 19.54 20.56 -36.93
CA PRO A 308 19.73 21.04 -38.29
C PRO A 308 20.88 22.04 -38.29
N GLN A 309 21.89 21.78 -39.15
CA GLN A 309 22.95 22.73 -39.40
C GLN A 309 22.31 24.00 -40.01
N SER A 310 22.49 25.12 -39.33
CA SER A 310 22.10 26.42 -39.88
C SER A 310 22.82 26.66 -41.20
N PRO A 311 22.13 27.04 -42.28
CA PRO A 311 22.79 27.46 -43.54
C PRO A 311 23.55 28.76 -43.28
N ASN A 312 24.82 28.79 -43.71
CA ASN A 312 25.66 29.99 -43.80
C ASN A 312 25.08 31.03 -44.78
#